data_f39b5d5427295295ef351bd67a2c7f74
#
_entry.id   f39b5d5427295295ef351bd67a2c7f74
#
_cell.length_a   1.000
_cell.length_b   1.000
_cell.length_c   1.000
_cell.angle_alpha   90.00
_cell.angle_beta   90.00
_cell.angle_gamma   90.00
#
_symmetry.space_group_name_H-M   'P 1'
#
loop_
_entity.id
_entity.type
_entity.pdbx_description
1 polymer ?
#
loop_
_entity_poly.entity_id
_entity_poly.type
_entity_poly.pdbx_seq_one_letter_code
_entity_poly.pdbx_strand_id
1 'polypeptide(L)'
;MARFKAVNMSPRFLPVVLEQQLVPGTFEYALHALIDSEFDLSVLAAKFRNDETGAPAYDPAVMLKIVLLAYSRGLVSSRAIERVCAENVLFMAISGDTQPAYTTIAAFVRGLSDEITAIFTEVILICDRQGLIGRQMFAIDGVKLPSNASKAKSGTHAELAHQAQAIERRVKSMLKEHRKRDRRSEQGQHPDLAAERASRQERLDALKSDAKSIRAFLQSNAQRRSGKGPERKSNLTDNDSAKMATGKGVIQGYTGAATVDASHQIIVAAQAHGSGSEQSLLIPMIEQARAFATAQTVMTADAGYHSEANLKQLSEQAIPALIADGLMRRRDARFKGQDKYKTGPDPLYDKRPAPKPAGSGKFRPEDFAYDSQKNTCICPAGKRLYSSGQHCTTNGRTHHKFKGTKRDCVPCALRDQCLRTPETTPIRQVAFFHKGLASPLRHTEAMKRRIDSAAGRALYARRIATVEPVFGNLRYNKRLDRFTLRGQPKVDTQWKLYCMVHNIEKLAHHGYAQ
;
A
#
# COMPACT_ATOMS: atom_id res chain seq x y z
N MET A 1 41.81 -27.57 -30.75
CA MET A 1 40.42 -27.81 -30.35
C MET A 1 40.31 -27.70 -28.84
N ALA A 2 39.28 -27.02 -28.33
CA ALA A 2 39.02 -26.96 -26.89
C ALA A 2 38.61 -28.35 -26.36
N ARG A 3 39.15 -28.73 -25.19
CA ARG A 3 38.80 -29.99 -24.52
C ARG A 3 37.74 -29.70 -23.44
N PHE A 4 36.63 -30.44 -23.48
CA PHE A 4 35.56 -30.35 -22.49
C PHE A 4 35.60 -31.55 -21.55
N LYS A 5 35.11 -31.36 -20.30
CA LYS A 5 34.96 -32.48 -19.35
C LYS A 5 33.90 -33.46 -19.86
N ALA A 6 34.17 -34.74 -19.74
CA ALA A 6 33.19 -35.78 -20.08
C ALA A 6 32.00 -35.71 -19.14
N VAL A 7 30.77 -35.83 -19.68
CA VAL A 7 29.53 -35.95 -18.92
C VAL A 7 29.32 -37.42 -18.60
N ASN A 8 29.13 -37.72 -17.32
CA ASN A 8 28.82 -39.08 -16.85
C ASN A 8 27.31 -39.18 -16.53
N MET A 9 26.61 -39.95 -17.34
CA MET A 9 25.16 -40.20 -17.18
C MET A 9 24.87 -41.59 -16.58
N SER A 10 25.89 -42.26 -16.01
CA SER A 10 25.69 -43.56 -15.35
C SER A 10 24.76 -43.43 -14.13
N PRO A 11 23.88 -44.42 -13.87
CA PRO A 11 23.08 -44.46 -12.66
C PRO A 11 23.92 -44.35 -11.40
N ARG A 12 23.50 -43.55 -10.44
CA ARG A 12 24.15 -43.40 -9.13
C ARG A 12 23.12 -43.57 -8.03
N PHE A 13 23.49 -44.30 -7.00
CA PHE A 13 22.72 -44.36 -5.76
C PHE A 13 23.29 -43.30 -4.78
N LEU A 14 22.44 -42.36 -4.36
CA LEU A 14 22.79 -41.34 -3.38
C LEU A 14 21.90 -41.53 -2.15
N PRO A 15 22.40 -42.10 -1.04
CA PRO A 15 21.65 -42.22 0.18
C PRO A 15 21.43 -40.83 0.79
N VAL A 16 20.19 -40.49 1.16
CA VAL A 16 19.82 -39.24 1.80
C VAL A 16 19.20 -39.54 3.15
N VAL A 17 19.76 -38.98 4.21
CA VAL A 17 19.21 -38.99 5.57
C VAL A 17 18.51 -37.66 5.75
N LEU A 18 17.17 -37.65 5.77
CA LEU A 18 16.36 -36.42 5.77
C LEU A 18 16.63 -35.55 7.01
N GLU A 19 16.70 -36.13 8.19
CA GLU A 19 16.97 -35.39 9.43
C GLU A 19 18.32 -34.62 9.41
N GLN A 20 19.35 -35.19 8.77
CA GLN A 20 20.64 -34.55 8.63
C GLN A 20 20.67 -33.37 7.64
N GLN A 21 19.59 -33.18 6.89
CA GLN A 21 19.46 -32.01 6.00
C GLN A 21 19.02 -30.76 6.75
N LEU A 22 18.47 -30.91 7.95
CA LEU A 22 18.08 -29.81 8.83
C LEU A 22 19.29 -29.43 9.71
N VAL A 23 20.12 -28.55 9.18
CA VAL A 23 21.41 -28.19 9.83
C VAL A 23 21.19 -27.06 10.83
N PRO A 24 21.65 -27.18 12.09
CA PRO A 24 21.60 -26.10 13.07
C PRO A 24 22.15 -24.77 12.54
N GLY A 25 21.54 -23.65 12.94
CA GLY A 25 21.91 -22.31 12.46
C GLY A 25 21.33 -21.94 11.09
N THR A 26 20.60 -22.83 10.42
CA THR A 26 19.87 -22.51 9.17
C THR A 26 18.44 -22.06 9.43
N PHE A 27 17.85 -21.37 8.44
CA PHE A 27 16.42 -20.99 8.49
C PHE A 27 15.52 -22.22 8.62
N GLU A 28 15.82 -23.29 7.88
CA GLU A 28 15.05 -24.54 7.85
C GLU A 28 15.03 -25.23 9.22
N TYR A 29 16.16 -25.26 9.88
CA TYR A 29 16.28 -25.82 11.22
C TYR A 29 15.51 -24.99 12.25
N ALA A 30 15.70 -23.66 12.25
CA ALA A 30 14.95 -22.76 13.12
C ALA A 30 13.44 -22.84 12.88
N LEU A 31 13.01 -22.93 11.62
CA LEU A 31 11.60 -23.10 11.26
C LEU A 31 11.04 -24.44 11.80
N HIS A 32 11.79 -25.53 11.65
CA HIS A 32 11.40 -26.85 12.13
C HIS A 32 11.25 -26.86 13.65
N ALA A 33 12.30 -26.42 14.36
CA ALA A 33 12.31 -26.36 15.82
C ALA A 33 11.17 -25.46 16.35
N LEU A 34 10.96 -24.30 15.74
CA LEU A 34 9.95 -23.33 16.14
C LEU A 34 8.53 -23.93 16.07
N ILE A 35 8.19 -24.55 14.93
CA ILE A 35 6.84 -25.07 14.73
C ILE A 35 6.57 -26.32 15.57
N ASP A 36 7.56 -27.17 15.76
CA ASP A 36 7.36 -28.43 16.50
C ASP A 36 7.41 -28.26 18.02
N SER A 37 8.11 -27.22 18.52
CA SER A 37 8.34 -27.09 19.97
C SER A 37 7.59 -25.90 20.61
N GLU A 38 7.24 -24.85 19.84
CA GLU A 38 6.77 -23.59 20.40
C GLU A 38 5.33 -23.24 20.01
N PHE A 39 4.83 -23.76 18.85
CA PHE A 39 3.53 -23.34 18.35
C PHE A 39 2.40 -24.24 18.82
N ASP A 40 1.32 -23.62 19.33
CA ASP A 40 0.03 -24.27 19.49
C ASP A 40 -0.78 -24.16 18.21
N LEU A 41 -0.78 -25.23 17.42
CA LEU A 41 -1.55 -25.34 16.17
C LEU A 41 -2.88 -26.06 16.35
N SER A 42 -3.33 -26.27 17.59
CA SER A 42 -4.61 -26.95 17.92
C SER A 42 -5.81 -26.29 17.22
N VAL A 43 -5.80 -24.95 17.07
CA VAL A 43 -6.83 -24.18 16.35
C VAL A 43 -6.89 -24.56 14.88
N LEU A 44 -5.76 -24.88 14.24
CA LEU A 44 -5.73 -25.37 12.86
C LEU A 44 -6.17 -26.83 12.78
N ALA A 45 -5.77 -27.66 13.73
CA ALA A 45 -6.16 -29.07 13.82
C ALA A 45 -7.67 -29.22 14.02
N ALA A 46 -8.32 -28.36 14.81
CA ALA A 46 -9.76 -28.36 15.08
C ALA A 46 -10.63 -28.10 13.83
N LYS A 47 -10.06 -27.65 12.71
CA LYS A 47 -10.77 -27.50 11.43
C LYS A 47 -11.05 -28.83 10.73
N PHE A 48 -10.32 -29.87 11.08
CA PHE A 48 -10.49 -31.20 10.49
C PHE A 48 -11.51 -32.00 11.31
N ARG A 49 -12.36 -32.77 10.61
CA ARG A 49 -13.42 -33.61 11.19
C ARG A 49 -13.37 -34.99 10.55
N ASN A 50 -12.20 -35.63 10.68
CA ASN A 50 -11.93 -36.93 10.02
C ASN A 50 -11.44 -37.99 11.01
N ASP A 51 -11.80 -37.83 12.29
CA ASP A 51 -11.42 -38.72 13.40
C ASP A 51 -12.06 -40.11 13.26
N GLU A 52 -13.29 -40.20 12.73
CA GLU A 52 -14.02 -41.43 12.57
C GLU A 52 -14.08 -41.93 11.12
N THR A 53 -14.16 -41.00 10.14
CA THR A 53 -14.33 -41.33 8.72
C THR A 53 -13.60 -40.34 7.80
N GLY A 54 -13.17 -40.80 6.63
CA GLY A 54 -12.53 -39.98 5.60
C GLY A 54 -11.05 -40.26 5.42
N ALA A 55 -10.44 -39.65 4.41
CA ALA A 55 -9.02 -39.75 4.17
C ALA A 55 -8.22 -38.96 5.23
N PRO A 56 -7.02 -39.44 5.65
CA PRO A 56 -6.13 -38.70 6.54
C PRO A 56 -5.81 -37.30 5.99
N ALA A 57 -5.92 -36.29 6.83
CA ALA A 57 -5.52 -34.94 6.49
C ALA A 57 -3.99 -34.78 6.63
N TYR A 58 -3.41 -33.84 5.91
CA TYR A 58 -2.04 -33.42 6.15
C TYR A 58 -1.96 -32.64 7.46
N ASP A 59 -0.93 -32.91 8.26
CA ASP A 59 -0.67 -32.20 9.50
C ASP A 59 -0.52 -30.69 9.24
N PRO A 60 -1.27 -29.83 9.94
CA PRO A 60 -1.13 -28.38 9.85
C PRO A 60 0.30 -27.85 10.09
N ALA A 61 1.06 -28.49 10.98
CA ALA A 61 2.46 -28.14 11.25
C ALA A 61 3.32 -28.37 10.00
N VAL A 62 3.17 -29.53 9.36
CA VAL A 62 3.87 -29.86 8.11
C VAL A 62 3.46 -28.88 6.99
N MET A 63 2.19 -28.61 6.85
CA MET A 63 1.69 -27.67 5.84
C MET A 63 2.23 -26.25 6.05
N LEU A 64 2.30 -25.78 7.29
CA LEU A 64 2.82 -24.47 7.64
C LEU A 64 4.33 -24.39 7.37
N LYS A 65 5.11 -25.43 7.73
CA LYS A 65 6.54 -25.54 7.43
C LYS A 65 6.80 -25.45 5.92
N ILE A 66 6.08 -26.21 5.11
CA ILE A 66 6.19 -26.20 3.64
C ILE A 66 5.92 -24.79 3.09
N VAL A 67 4.84 -24.14 3.54
CA VAL A 67 4.45 -22.80 3.05
C VAL A 67 5.49 -21.75 3.44
N LEU A 68 5.94 -21.73 4.70
CA LEU A 68 6.93 -20.74 5.16
C LEU A 68 8.29 -20.95 4.50
N LEU A 69 8.74 -22.19 4.32
CA LEU A 69 9.96 -22.49 3.57
C LEU A 69 9.84 -22.05 2.11
N ALA A 70 8.69 -22.30 1.46
CA ALA A 70 8.46 -21.84 0.10
C ALA A 70 8.49 -20.31 -0.02
N TYR A 71 7.83 -19.61 0.88
CA TYR A 71 7.82 -18.14 0.91
C TYR A 71 9.20 -17.56 1.20
N SER A 72 10.03 -18.21 2.04
CA SER A 72 11.42 -17.77 2.26
C SER A 72 12.24 -17.78 0.96
N ARG A 73 11.90 -18.66 0.03
CA ARG A 73 12.56 -18.82 -1.28
C ARG A 73 11.82 -18.11 -2.43
N GLY A 74 10.78 -17.33 -2.12
CA GLY A 74 9.97 -16.60 -3.10
C GLY A 74 9.06 -17.48 -3.94
N LEU A 75 8.75 -18.68 -3.48
CA LEU A 75 7.83 -19.63 -4.14
C LEU A 75 6.43 -19.44 -3.56
N VAL A 76 5.53 -18.78 -4.33
CA VAL A 76 4.15 -18.50 -3.89
C VAL A 76 3.09 -19.27 -4.70
N SER A 77 3.48 -19.89 -5.80
CA SER A 77 2.59 -20.72 -6.61
C SER A 77 2.44 -22.09 -5.98
N SER A 78 1.21 -22.50 -5.64
CA SER A 78 0.93 -23.81 -5.06
C SER A 78 1.43 -24.96 -5.94
N ARG A 79 1.39 -24.83 -7.29
CA ARG A 79 1.97 -25.82 -8.22
C ARG A 79 3.50 -25.87 -8.16
N ALA A 80 4.14 -24.72 -7.95
CA ALA A 80 5.59 -24.71 -7.76
C ALA A 80 5.99 -25.33 -6.41
N ILE A 81 5.20 -25.08 -5.37
CA ILE A 81 5.40 -25.68 -4.04
C ILE A 81 5.22 -27.19 -4.08
N GLU A 82 4.15 -27.71 -4.71
CA GLU A 82 3.95 -29.15 -4.93
C GLU A 82 5.16 -29.78 -5.59
N ARG A 83 5.66 -29.16 -6.67
CA ARG A 83 6.83 -29.67 -7.40
C ARG A 83 8.09 -29.74 -6.52
N VAL A 84 8.39 -28.68 -5.78
CA VAL A 84 9.61 -28.68 -4.93
C VAL A 84 9.51 -29.64 -3.76
N CYS A 85 8.32 -29.98 -3.28
CA CYS A 85 8.13 -31.06 -2.28
C CYS A 85 8.59 -32.43 -2.82
N ALA A 86 8.48 -32.65 -4.13
CA ALA A 86 8.90 -33.89 -4.78
C ALA A 86 10.35 -33.86 -5.28
N GLU A 87 10.91 -32.68 -5.55
CA GLU A 87 12.22 -32.53 -6.23
C GLU A 87 13.35 -32.03 -5.32
N ASN A 88 13.03 -31.43 -4.18
CA ASN A 88 14.03 -30.75 -3.35
C ASN A 88 14.18 -31.42 -1.99
N VAL A 89 15.39 -31.88 -1.68
CA VAL A 89 15.70 -32.64 -0.46
C VAL A 89 15.36 -31.88 0.82
N LEU A 90 15.53 -30.54 0.87
CA LEU A 90 15.17 -29.74 2.05
C LEU A 90 13.65 -29.68 2.27
N PHE A 91 12.86 -29.65 1.18
CA PHE A 91 11.40 -29.74 1.30
C PHE A 91 10.97 -31.15 1.73
N MET A 92 11.63 -32.21 1.25
CA MET A 92 11.41 -33.57 1.73
C MET A 92 11.76 -33.69 3.23
N ALA A 93 12.88 -33.11 3.65
CA ALA A 93 13.30 -33.15 5.06
C ALA A 93 12.30 -32.44 5.99
N ILE A 94 11.87 -31.22 5.65
CA ILE A 94 10.99 -30.42 6.50
C ILE A 94 9.55 -30.96 6.52
N SER A 95 9.15 -31.72 5.49
CA SER A 95 7.81 -32.30 5.34
C SER A 95 7.74 -33.78 5.72
N GLY A 96 8.86 -34.42 6.07
CA GLY A 96 8.91 -35.87 6.24
C GLY A 96 8.51 -36.62 4.95
N ASP A 97 9.00 -36.13 3.81
CA ASP A 97 8.68 -36.61 2.45
C ASP A 97 7.19 -36.54 2.07
N THR A 98 6.44 -35.67 2.75
CA THR A 98 5.03 -35.45 2.46
C THR A 98 4.86 -34.59 1.20
N GLN A 99 4.04 -35.04 0.25
CA GLN A 99 3.85 -34.40 -1.05
C GLN A 99 2.40 -33.94 -1.24
N PRO A 100 1.98 -32.81 -0.62
CA PRO A 100 0.61 -32.34 -0.74
C PRO A 100 0.34 -31.78 -2.14
N ALA A 101 -0.84 -32.12 -2.70
CA ALA A 101 -1.28 -31.60 -3.98
C ALA A 101 -1.43 -30.06 -3.93
N TYR A 102 -1.22 -29.40 -5.07
CA TYR A 102 -1.30 -27.94 -5.17
C TYR A 102 -2.66 -27.38 -4.74
N THR A 103 -3.75 -28.15 -4.92
CA THR A 103 -5.10 -27.78 -4.45
C THR A 103 -5.18 -27.71 -2.94
N THR A 104 -4.56 -28.67 -2.24
CA THR A 104 -4.47 -28.75 -0.78
C THR A 104 -3.64 -27.58 -0.23
N ILE A 105 -2.47 -27.32 -0.82
CA ILE A 105 -1.62 -26.17 -0.46
C ILE A 105 -2.41 -24.85 -0.63
N ALA A 106 -3.09 -24.68 -1.76
CA ALA A 106 -3.88 -23.48 -2.02
C ALA A 106 -5.08 -23.35 -1.07
N ALA A 107 -5.71 -24.44 -0.69
CA ALA A 107 -6.79 -24.46 0.31
C ALA A 107 -6.27 -24.08 1.70
N PHE A 108 -5.15 -24.66 2.10
CA PHE A 108 -4.50 -24.35 3.38
C PHE A 108 -4.16 -22.86 3.51
N VAL A 109 -3.43 -22.29 2.55
CA VAL A 109 -3.07 -20.86 2.58
C VAL A 109 -4.32 -19.96 2.61
N ARG A 110 -5.37 -20.30 1.87
CA ARG A 110 -6.63 -19.54 1.89
C ARG A 110 -7.39 -19.67 3.20
N GLY A 111 -7.24 -20.80 3.86
CA GLY A 111 -7.90 -21.13 5.12
C GLY A 111 -7.23 -20.53 6.37
N LEU A 112 -6.05 -19.93 6.23
CA LEU A 112 -5.30 -19.32 7.35
C LEU A 112 -5.80 -17.92 7.77
N SER A 113 -6.78 -17.34 7.08
CA SER A 113 -7.14 -15.92 7.22
C SER A 113 -7.51 -15.52 8.65
N ASP A 114 -8.11 -16.40 9.41
CA ASP A 114 -8.58 -16.11 10.76
C ASP A 114 -7.48 -16.35 11.81
N GLU A 115 -6.63 -17.35 11.62
CA GLU A 115 -5.61 -17.77 12.57
C GLU A 115 -4.25 -17.11 12.35
N ILE A 116 -3.99 -16.58 11.16
CA ILE A 116 -2.67 -16.04 10.80
C ILE A 116 -2.18 -14.95 11.77
N THR A 117 -3.10 -14.19 12.36
CA THR A 117 -2.74 -13.12 13.31
C THR A 117 -2.24 -13.69 14.62
N ALA A 118 -2.85 -14.78 15.12
CA ALA A 118 -2.40 -15.47 16.32
C ALA A 118 -1.01 -16.09 16.09
N ILE A 119 -0.84 -16.84 15.02
CA ILE A 119 0.44 -17.47 14.65
C ILE A 119 1.55 -16.42 14.48
N PHE A 120 1.24 -15.28 13.82
CA PHE A 120 2.20 -14.18 13.69
C PHE A 120 2.58 -13.58 15.05
N THR A 121 1.61 -13.45 15.96
CA THR A 121 1.86 -12.93 17.32
C THR A 121 2.75 -13.88 18.11
N GLU A 122 2.59 -15.20 17.99
CA GLU A 122 3.47 -16.18 18.63
C GLU A 122 4.92 -16.02 18.18
N VAL A 123 5.16 -15.85 16.87
CA VAL A 123 6.53 -15.57 16.36
C VAL A 123 7.11 -14.31 17.01
N ILE A 124 6.31 -13.25 17.15
CA ILE A 124 6.79 -12.00 17.77
C ILE A 124 7.11 -12.25 19.26
N LEU A 125 6.27 -12.98 19.98
CA LEU A 125 6.50 -13.33 21.39
C LEU A 125 7.80 -14.13 21.58
N ILE A 126 8.10 -15.04 20.65
CA ILE A 126 9.35 -15.79 20.66
C ILE A 126 10.55 -14.85 20.40
N CYS A 127 10.45 -13.96 19.41
CA CYS A 127 11.46 -12.92 19.18
C CYS A 127 11.69 -12.06 20.43
N ASP A 128 10.62 -11.76 21.17
CA ASP A 128 10.69 -10.98 22.40
C ASP A 128 11.39 -11.76 23.53
N ARG A 129 11.02 -13.03 23.74
CA ARG A 129 11.70 -13.91 24.71
C ARG A 129 13.19 -14.09 24.42
N GLN A 130 13.58 -14.07 23.15
CA GLN A 130 14.96 -14.10 22.69
C GLN A 130 15.69 -12.74 22.81
N GLY A 131 15.02 -11.69 23.34
CA GLY A 131 15.62 -10.36 23.51
C GLY A 131 15.83 -9.59 22.21
N LEU A 132 15.18 -9.98 21.12
CA LEU A 132 15.36 -9.36 19.80
C LEU A 132 14.51 -8.08 19.60
N ILE A 133 13.67 -7.71 20.56
CA ILE A 133 12.88 -6.47 20.51
C ILE A 133 13.47 -5.45 21.47
N GLY A 134 14.17 -4.44 20.92
CA GLY A 134 14.89 -3.45 21.74
C GLY A 134 14.02 -2.34 22.32
N ARG A 135 12.79 -2.14 21.84
CA ARG A 135 11.76 -1.19 22.34
C ARG A 135 12.17 0.28 22.39
N GLN A 136 13.36 0.65 21.89
CA GLN A 136 13.80 2.05 21.88
C GLN A 136 13.04 2.88 20.86
N MET A 137 12.90 2.35 19.64
CA MET A 137 12.24 3.02 18.52
C MET A 137 11.56 1.98 17.62
N PHE A 138 10.32 2.23 17.29
CA PHE A 138 9.60 1.49 16.25
C PHE A 138 9.38 2.37 15.03
N ALA A 139 9.71 1.84 13.86
CA ALA A 139 9.56 2.53 12.60
C ALA A 139 8.37 1.97 11.80
N ILE A 140 7.42 2.84 11.45
CA ILE A 140 6.22 2.50 10.69
C ILE A 140 6.43 2.93 9.25
N ASP A 141 6.15 2.02 8.33
CA ASP A 141 6.18 2.30 6.89
C ASP A 141 5.24 1.37 6.12
N GLY A 142 5.02 1.68 4.83
CA GLY A 142 4.18 0.89 3.96
C GLY A 142 4.77 0.72 2.56
N VAL A 143 4.62 -0.47 2.00
CA VAL A 143 4.98 -0.77 0.62
C VAL A 143 3.75 -0.98 -0.24
N LYS A 144 3.66 -0.28 -1.36
CA LYS A 144 2.56 -0.42 -2.33
C LYS A 144 2.91 -1.50 -3.33
N LEU A 145 2.14 -2.58 -3.33
CA LEU A 145 2.35 -3.74 -4.19
C LEU A 145 1.13 -3.98 -5.09
N PRO A 146 1.34 -4.36 -6.37
CA PRO A 146 0.26 -4.78 -7.25
C PRO A 146 -0.51 -5.95 -6.66
N SER A 147 -1.81 -5.99 -6.89
CA SER A 147 -2.67 -7.15 -6.60
C SER A 147 -2.81 -8.06 -7.82
N ASN A 148 -3.46 -9.20 -7.62
CA ASN A 148 -3.87 -10.10 -8.69
C ASN A 148 -5.18 -9.62 -9.35
N ALA A 149 -5.25 -8.33 -9.69
CA ALA A 149 -6.39 -7.70 -10.33
C ALA A 149 -5.94 -6.74 -11.44
N SER A 150 -6.68 -6.75 -12.55
CA SER A 150 -6.40 -5.85 -13.66
C SER A 150 -6.89 -4.43 -13.36
N LYS A 151 -6.02 -3.43 -13.51
CA LYS A 151 -6.41 -2.03 -13.35
C LYS A 151 -7.39 -1.56 -14.43
N ALA A 152 -7.46 -2.24 -15.58
CA ALA A 152 -8.42 -1.95 -16.65
C ALA A 152 -9.87 -2.27 -16.23
N LYS A 153 -10.05 -3.20 -15.27
CA LYS A 153 -11.35 -3.57 -14.71
C LYS A 153 -11.78 -2.67 -13.54
N SER A 154 -11.23 -1.45 -13.44
CA SER A 154 -11.55 -0.49 -12.38
C SER A 154 -12.31 0.70 -12.93
N GLY A 155 -13.39 1.09 -12.24
CA GLY A 155 -14.19 2.27 -12.58
C GLY A 155 -15.05 2.74 -11.41
N THR A 156 -15.60 3.95 -11.51
CA THR A 156 -16.74 4.37 -10.70
C THR A 156 -17.98 3.58 -11.11
N HIS A 157 -19.02 3.55 -10.29
CA HIS A 157 -20.26 2.87 -10.66
C HIS A 157 -20.84 3.42 -11.98
N ALA A 158 -20.74 4.73 -12.20
CA ALA A 158 -21.17 5.34 -13.47
C ALA A 158 -20.32 4.89 -14.67
N GLU A 159 -18.99 4.85 -14.52
CA GLU A 159 -18.07 4.35 -15.55
C GLU A 159 -18.35 2.87 -15.88
N LEU A 160 -18.53 2.03 -14.87
CA LEU A 160 -18.83 0.60 -15.05
C LEU A 160 -20.20 0.37 -15.68
N ALA A 161 -21.23 1.13 -15.27
CA ALA A 161 -22.56 1.06 -15.87
C ALA A 161 -22.52 1.45 -17.36
N HIS A 162 -21.79 2.52 -17.70
CA HIS A 162 -21.58 2.92 -19.09
C HIS A 162 -20.83 1.85 -19.90
N GLN A 163 -19.82 1.20 -19.30
CA GLN A 163 -19.09 0.09 -19.93
C GLN A 163 -20.04 -1.09 -20.22
N ALA A 164 -20.88 -1.49 -19.26
CA ALA A 164 -21.88 -2.55 -19.48
C ALA A 164 -22.83 -2.21 -20.64
N GLN A 165 -23.35 -0.97 -20.67
CA GLN A 165 -24.22 -0.49 -21.76
C GLN A 165 -23.50 -0.51 -23.12
N ALA A 166 -22.22 -0.13 -23.15
CA ALA A 166 -21.44 -0.15 -24.39
C ALA A 166 -21.25 -1.58 -24.91
N ILE A 167 -20.96 -2.54 -24.02
CA ILE A 167 -20.86 -3.96 -24.36
C ILE A 167 -22.22 -4.48 -24.87
N GLU A 168 -23.31 -4.18 -24.19
CA GLU A 168 -24.67 -4.58 -24.59
C GLU A 168 -25.04 -4.05 -25.98
N ARG A 169 -24.71 -2.79 -26.29
CA ARG A 169 -24.89 -2.21 -27.64
C ARG A 169 -24.08 -2.96 -28.69
N ARG A 170 -22.82 -3.30 -28.38
CA ARG A 170 -21.95 -4.07 -29.27
C ARG A 170 -22.50 -5.48 -29.52
N VAL A 171 -22.98 -6.17 -28.48
CA VAL A 171 -23.65 -7.48 -28.59
C VAL A 171 -24.85 -7.39 -29.52
N LYS A 172 -25.71 -6.35 -29.40
CA LYS A 172 -26.86 -6.14 -30.31
C LYS A 172 -26.41 -5.96 -31.75
N SER A 173 -25.35 -5.19 -32.00
CA SER A 173 -24.79 -5.00 -33.34
C SER A 173 -24.24 -6.30 -33.92
N MET A 174 -23.47 -7.05 -33.13
CA MET A 174 -22.92 -8.34 -33.57
C MET A 174 -24.02 -9.35 -33.90
N LEU A 175 -25.09 -9.43 -33.10
CA LEU A 175 -26.24 -10.30 -33.40
C LEU A 175 -26.91 -9.94 -34.69
N LYS A 176 -27.06 -8.63 -35.02
CA LYS A 176 -27.59 -8.16 -36.27
C LYS A 176 -26.69 -8.54 -37.46
N GLU A 177 -25.38 -8.43 -37.29
CA GLU A 177 -24.40 -8.85 -38.30
C GLU A 177 -24.38 -10.36 -38.51
N HIS A 178 -24.46 -11.16 -37.44
CA HIS A 178 -24.56 -12.62 -37.53
C HIS A 178 -25.78 -13.04 -38.34
N ARG A 179 -26.98 -12.53 -38.01
CA ARG A 179 -28.21 -12.83 -38.74
C ARG A 179 -28.11 -12.43 -40.23
N LYS A 180 -27.42 -11.32 -40.55
CA LYS A 180 -27.22 -10.90 -41.94
C LYS A 180 -26.27 -11.85 -42.70
N ARG A 181 -25.23 -12.34 -42.05
CA ARG A 181 -24.28 -13.33 -42.63
C ARG A 181 -24.91 -14.71 -42.80
N ASP A 182 -25.67 -15.18 -41.80
CA ASP A 182 -26.38 -16.44 -41.89
C ASP A 182 -27.32 -16.49 -43.08
N ARG A 183 -28.12 -15.41 -43.29
CA ARG A 183 -29.01 -15.28 -44.48
C ARG A 183 -28.23 -15.31 -45.80
N ARG A 184 -27.04 -14.66 -45.88
CA ARG A 184 -26.18 -14.69 -47.09
C ARG A 184 -25.56 -16.06 -47.34
N SER A 185 -25.20 -16.79 -46.30
CA SER A 185 -24.68 -18.14 -46.37
C SER A 185 -25.77 -19.11 -46.87
N GLU A 186 -27.01 -18.98 -46.37
CA GLU A 186 -28.17 -19.73 -46.86
C GLU A 186 -28.47 -19.47 -48.32
N GLN A 187 -28.17 -18.28 -48.83
CA GLN A 187 -28.33 -17.89 -50.25
C GLN A 187 -27.13 -18.29 -51.12
N GLY A 188 -26.14 -19.08 -50.59
CA GLY A 188 -24.97 -19.52 -51.33
C GLY A 188 -23.95 -18.41 -51.71
N GLN A 189 -24.17 -17.17 -51.24
CA GLN A 189 -23.36 -16.01 -51.59
C GLN A 189 -22.00 -15.93 -50.82
N HIS A 190 -21.86 -16.64 -49.69
CA HIS A 190 -20.65 -16.67 -48.90
C HIS A 190 -20.60 -17.92 -48.00
N PRO A 191 -19.73 -18.88 -48.26
CA PRO A 191 -19.58 -20.04 -47.38
C PRO A 191 -19.05 -19.57 -46.03
N ASP A 192 -19.87 -19.79 -44.97
CA ASP A 192 -19.48 -19.47 -43.59
C ASP A 192 -18.90 -20.74 -42.97
N LEU A 193 -17.59 -20.77 -42.80
CA LEU A 193 -16.87 -21.88 -42.23
C LEU A 193 -17.35 -22.15 -40.80
N ALA A 194 -17.59 -23.40 -40.43
CA ALA A 194 -18.08 -23.79 -39.10
C ALA A 194 -17.17 -23.26 -37.98
N ALA A 195 -15.85 -23.20 -38.19
CA ALA A 195 -14.87 -22.65 -37.27
C ALA A 195 -15.05 -21.14 -37.04
N GLU A 196 -15.39 -20.37 -38.09
CA GLU A 196 -15.66 -18.93 -37.97
C GLU A 196 -16.97 -18.65 -37.21
N ARG A 197 -18.00 -19.48 -37.42
CA ARG A 197 -19.26 -19.39 -36.66
C ARG A 197 -19.01 -19.64 -35.19
N ALA A 198 -18.26 -20.72 -34.86
CA ALA A 198 -17.91 -21.06 -33.47
C ALA A 198 -17.13 -19.92 -32.79
N SER A 199 -16.10 -19.37 -33.43
CA SER A 199 -15.29 -18.26 -32.89
C SER A 199 -16.13 -16.98 -32.66
N ARG A 200 -17.05 -16.67 -33.60
CA ARG A 200 -17.96 -15.53 -33.42
C ARG A 200 -18.94 -15.73 -32.27
N GLN A 201 -19.48 -16.94 -32.14
CA GLN A 201 -20.39 -17.29 -31.05
C GLN A 201 -19.68 -17.20 -29.70
N GLU A 202 -18.48 -17.79 -29.57
CA GLU A 202 -17.65 -17.71 -28.37
C GLU A 202 -17.39 -16.25 -27.95
N ARG A 203 -17.01 -15.40 -28.90
CA ARG A 203 -16.79 -13.97 -28.65
C ARG A 203 -18.08 -13.23 -28.21
N LEU A 204 -19.22 -13.59 -28.78
CA LEU A 204 -20.52 -13.03 -28.39
C LEU A 204 -20.88 -13.43 -26.97
N ASP A 205 -20.68 -14.69 -26.60
CA ASP A 205 -21.02 -15.22 -25.28
C ASP A 205 -20.07 -14.69 -24.21
N ALA A 206 -18.78 -14.49 -24.54
CA ALA A 206 -17.83 -13.80 -23.67
C ALA A 206 -18.28 -12.37 -23.37
N LEU A 207 -18.70 -11.60 -24.38
CA LEU A 207 -19.19 -10.22 -24.19
C LEU A 207 -20.49 -10.18 -23.36
N LYS A 208 -21.43 -11.11 -23.60
CA LYS A 208 -22.64 -11.21 -22.77
C LYS A 208 -22.32 -11.53 -21.32
N SER A 209 -21.39 -12.45 -21.09
CA SER A 209 -20.91 -12.82 -19.75
C SER A 209 -20.26 -11.64 -19.05
N ASP A 210 -19.42 -10.87 -19.76
CA ASP A 210 -18.78 -9.67 -19.20
C ASP A 210 -19.82 -8.61 -18.80
N ALA A 211 -20.79 -8.32 -19.66
CA ALA A 211 -21.86 -7.35 -19.34
C ALA A 211 -22.69 -7.80 -18.13
N LYS A 212 -23.06 -9.10 -18.08
CA LYS A 212 -23.79 -9.72 -16.96
C LYS A 212 -22.98 -9.60 -15.65
N SER A 213 -21.68 -9.89 -15.69
CA SER A 213 -20.80 -9.80 -14.55
C SER A 213 -20.69 -8.36 -14.00
N ILE A 214 -20.58 -7.36 -14.89
CA ILE A 214 -20.57 -5.96 -14.49
C ILE A 214 -21.90 -5.56 -13.83
N ARG A 215 -23.03 -5.96 -14.41
CA ARG A 215 -24.37 -5.67 -13.85
C ARG A 215 -24.56 -6.31 -12.48
N ALA A 216 -24.19 -7.58 -12.32
CA ALA A 216 -24.24 -8.27 -11.04
C ALA A 216 -23.36 -7.60 -9.99
N PHE A 217 -22.14 -7.18 -10.37
CA PHE A 217 -21.26 -6.42 -9.49
C PHE A 217 -21.88 -5.12 -9.01
N LEU A 218 -22.49 -4.35 -9.91
CA LEU A 218 -23.13 -3.07 -9.57
C LEU A 218 -24.36 -3.23 -8.65
N GLN A 219 -25.04 -4.37 -8.72
CA GLN A 219 -26.16 -4.70 -7.84
C GLN A 219 -25.70 -5.14 -6.44
N SER A 220 -24.59 -5.89 -6.37
CA SER A 220 -24.11 -6.49 -5.11
C SER A 220 -23.14 -5.59 -4.32
N ASN A 221 -22.60 -4.53 -4.91
CA ASN A 221 -21.61 -3.68 -4.28
C ASN A 221 -22.08 -2.22 -4.22
N ALA A 222 -21.98 -1.61 -3.04
CA ALA A 222 -22.27 -0.19 -2.86
C ALA A 222 -21.15 0.70 -3.42
N GLN A 223 -21.48 1.95 -3.73
CA GLN A 223 -20.49 2.96 -4.13
C GLN A 223 -19.47 3.21 -3.02
N ARG A 224 -18.18 3.17 -3.35
CA ARG A 224 -17.10 3.46 -2.41
C ARG A 224 -16.87 4.97 -2.33
N ARG A 225 -17.08 5.57 -1.17
CA ARG A 225 -16.83 7.00 -0.93
C ARG A 225 -15.77 7.18 0.15
N SER A 226 -14.95 8.21 0.02
CA SER A 226 -13.98 8.62 1.03
C SER A 226 -14.50 9.89 1.71
N GLY A 227 -15.26 9.74 2.81
CA GLY A 227 -15.87 10.86 3.52
C GLY A 227 -16.71 11.75 2.58
N LYS A 228 -16.40 13.06 2.54
CA LYS A 228 -17.04 14.05 1.64
C LYS A 228 -16.38 14.10 0.23
N GLY A 229 -15.42 13.21 -0.05
CA GLY A 229 -14.69 13.20 -1.33
C GLY A 229 -15.46 12.57 -2.49
N PRO A 230 -14.87 12.61 -3.70
CA PRO A 230 -15.44 11.96 -4.87
C PRO A 230 -15.51 10.43 -4.68
N GLU A 231 -16.35 9.78 -5.50
CA GLU A 231 -16.45 8.32 -5.53
C GLU A 231 -15.10 7.68 -5.85
N ARG A 232 -14.71 6.66 -5.07
CA ARG A 232 -13.50 5.87 -5.32
C ARG A 232 -13.82 4.78 -6.34
N LYS A 233 -12.86 4.52 -7.24
CA LYS A 233 -13.00 3.45 -8.23
C LYS A 233 -13.06 2.09 -7.56
N SER A 234 -14.05 1.30 -7.93
CA SER A 234 -14.18 -0.12 -7.61
C SER A 234 -13.44 -0.96 -8.64
N ASN A 235 -13.07 -2.20 -8.30
CA ASN A 235 -12.49 -3.15 -9.23
C ASN A 235 -13.34 -4.42 -9.32
N LEU A 236 -13.69 -4.82 -10.53
CA LEU A 236 -14.56 -5.99 -10.78
C LEU A 236 -13.94 -7.32 -10.33
N THR A 237 -12.60 -7.41 -10.26
CA THR A 237 -11.88 -8.65 -9.93
C THR A 237 -11.58 -8.75 -8.45
N ASP A 238 -11.24 -7.61 -7.82
CA ASP A 238 -10.84 -7.51 -6.41
C ASP A 238 -11.24 -6.13 -5.89
N ASN A 239 -12.45 -6.03 -5.35
CA ASN A 239 -13.02 -4.76 -4.90
C ASN A 239 -12.35 -4.21 -3.63
N ASP A 240 -11.66 -5.03 -2.86
CA ASP A 240 -10.91 -4.58 -1.69
C ASP A 240 -9.63 -3.84 -2.08
N SER A 241 -9.07 -4.14 -3.26
CA SER A 241 -7.89 -3.46 -3.77
C SER A 241 -8.17 -1.99 -4.15
N ALA A 242 -7.14 -1.17 -4.19
CA ALA A 242 -7.24 0.23 -4.58
C ALA A 242 -6.35 0.58 -5.78
N LYS A 243 -6.81 1.55 -6.58
CA LYS A 243 -5.99 2.20 -7.58
C LYS A 243 -5.11 3.23 -6.90
N MET A 244 -3.79 3.07 -6.96
CA MET A 244 -2.84 3.91 -6.22
C MET A 244 -1.65 4.30 -7.07
N ALA A 245 -1.13 5.52 -6.82
CA ALA A 245 0.07 6.03 -7.48
C ALA A 245 1.32 5.47 -6.77
N THR A 246 2.31 5.12 -7.58
CA THR A 246 3.66 4.72 -7.14
C THR A 246 4.70 5.48 -7.96
N GLY A 247 5.97 5.43 -7.57
CA GLY A 247 7.06 6.04 -8.35
C GLY A 247 7.20 5.49 -9.77
N LYS A 248 6.68 4.28 -10.04
CA LYS A 248 6.71 3.62 -11.36
C LYS A 248 5.38 3.73 -12.12
N GLY A 249 4.43 4.53 -11.65
CA GLY A 249 3.12 4.72 -12.26
C GLY A 249 1.95 4.27 -11.38
N VAL A 250 0.79 4.05 -11.99
CA VAL A 250 -0.45 3.70 -11.27
C VAL A 250 -0.65 2.19 -11.29
N ILE A 251 -0.85 1.62 -10.10
CA ILE A 251 -1.15 0.19 -9.90
C ILE A 251 -2.56 0.00 -9.35
N GLN A 252 -3.11 -1.20 -9.50
CA GLN A 252 -4.22 -1.73 -8.71
C GLN A 252 -3.61 -2.66 -7.68
N GLY A 253 -3.76 -2.36 -6.39
CA GLY A 253 -3.00 -3.09 -5.38
C GLY A 253 -3.40 -2.80 -3.95
N TYR A 254 -2.52 -3.17 -3.04
CA TYR A 254 -2.61 -3.00 -1.60
C TYR A 254 -1.35 -2.33 -1.05
N THR A 255 -1.50 -1.67 0.09
CA THR A 255 -0.37 -1.21 0.90
C THR A 255 -0.12 -2.26 1.98
N GLY A 256 1.02 -2.91 1.96
CA GLY A 256 1.51 -3.72 3.08
C GLY A 256 2.20 -2.82 4.08
N ALA A 257 1.56 -2.56 5.22
CA ALA A 257 2.12 -1.76 6.31
C ALA A 257 2.83 -2.65 7.31
N ALA A 258 3.93 -2.17 7.88
CA ALA A 258 4.68 -2.84 8.92
C ALA A 258 5.19 -1.85 9.97
N THR A 259 5.24 -2.29 11.22
CA THR A 259 5.94 -1.62 12.31
C THR A 259 7.16 -2.46 12.67
N VAL A 260 8.34 -1.87 12.63
CA VAL A 260 9.62 -2.56 12.72
C VAL A 260 10.43 -2.03 13.90
N ASP A 261 10.95 -2.92 14.75
CA ASP A 261 11.89 -2.57 15.83
C ASP A 261 13.26 -2.15 15.27
N ALA A 262 13.86 -1.14 15.86
CA ALA A 262 15.12 -0.58 15.38
C ALA A 262 16.37 -1.40 15.74
N SER A 263 16.30 -2.29 16.73
CA SER A 263 17.48 -3.05 17.21
C SER A 263 17.83 -4.19 16.26
N HIS A 264 16.92 -5.12 16.06
CA HIS A 264 17.15 -6.30 15.23
C HIS A 264 16.23 -6.38 14.01
N GLN A 265 15.45 -5.31 13.75
CA GLN A 265 14.54 -5.23 12.60
C GLN A 265 13.42 -6.28 12.66
N ILE A 266 12.97 -6.65 13.86
CA ILE A 266 11.80 -7.51 14.03
C ILE A 266 10.53 -6.74 13.63
N ILE A 267 9.68 -7.36 12.84
CA ILE A 267 8.37 -6.81 12.49
C ILE A 267 7.40 -7.12 13.62
N VAL A 268 7.03 -6.09 14.40
CA VAL A 268 6.16 -6.20 15.59
C VAL A 268 4.67 -5.96 15.29
N ALA A 269 4.34 -5.44 14.11
CA ALA A 269 2.97 -5.35 13.61
C ALA A 269 2.98 -5.37 12.09
N ALA A 270 1.97 -6.02 11.48
CA ALA A 270 1.86 -6.14 10.03
C ALA A 270 0.40 -6.22 9.60
N GLN A 271 0.02 -5.40 8.61
CA GLN A 271 -1.32 -5.45 8.02
C GLN A 271 -1.33 -4.98 6.56
N ALA A 272 -2.10 -5.67 5.71
CA ALA A 272 -2.34 -5.25 4.33
C ALA A 272 -3.64 -4.45 4.22
N HIS A 273 -3.59 -3.33 3.49
CA HIS A 273 -4.73 -2.42 3.34
C HIS A 273 -5.01 -2.11 1.87
N GLY A 274 -6.28 -2.20 1.48
CA GLY A 274 -6.75 -1.76 0.16
C GLY A 274 -6.93 -0.24 0.08
N SER A 275 -5.95 0.52 0.57
CA SER A 275 -5.96 1.98 0.54
C SER A 275 -4.63 2.51 0.02
N GLY A 276 -4.69 3.50 -0.87
CA GLY A 276 -3.48 4.20 -1.35
C GLY A 276 -3.03 5.33 -0.43
N SER A 277 -3.85 5.72 0.56
CA SER A 277 -3.50 6.70 1.59
C SER A 277 -3.01 5.97 2.84
N GLU A 278 -1.82 6.26 3.27
CA GLU A 278 -1.18 5.68 4.47
C GLU A 278 -1.58 6.43 5.74
N GLN A 279 -2.10 7.65 5.59
CA GLN A 279 -2.42 8.56 6.71
C GLN A 279 -3.33 7.93 7.77
N SER A 280 -4.34 7.17 7.36
CA SER A 280 -5.27 6.50 8.27
C SER A 280 -4.73 5.22 8.90
N LEU A 281 -3.54 4.76 8.49
CA LEU A 281 -2.97 3.50 8.98
C LEU A 281 -2.08 3.70 10.21
N LEU A 282 -1.67 4.94 10.54
CA LEU A 282 -0.75 5.21 11.63
C LEU A 282 -1.24 4.66 12.97
N ILE A 283 -2.43 5.07 13.37
CA ILE A 283 -2.96 4.70 14.69
C ILE A 283 -3.22 3.19 14.79
N PRO A 284 -3.89 2.53 13.82
CA PRO A 284 -4.04 1.08 13.84
C PRO A 284 -2.72 0.31 13.94
N MET A 285 -1.67 0.75 13.25
CA MET A 285 -0.35 0.10 13.32
C MET A 285 0.31 0.28 14.68
N ILE A 286 0.15 1.45 15.31
CA ILE A 286 0.65 1.71 16.67
C ILE A 286 -0.11 0.84 17.69
N GLU A 287 -1.42 0.74 17.58
CA GLU A 287 -2.23 -0.08 18.48
C GLU A 287 -1.86 -1.55 18.43
N GLN A 288 -1.61 -2.10 17.23
CA GLN A 288 -1.13 -3.47 17.09
C GLN A 288 0.27 -3.68 17.69
N ALA A 289 1.17 -2.69 17.56
CA ALA A 289 2.52 -2.78 18.11
C ALA A 289 2.59 -2.50 19.62
N ARG A 290 1.49 -2.02 20.22
CA ARG A 290 1.47 -1.50 21.61
C ARG A 290 1.86 -2.56 22.64
N ALA A 291 1.47 -3.81 22.42
CA ALA A 291 1.81 -4.92 23.33
C ALA A 291 3.33 -5.14 23.48
N PHE A 292 4.10 -4.76 22.46
CA PHE A 292 5.56 -4.91 22.41
C PHE A 292 6.31 -3.61 22.70
N ALA A 293 5.60 -2.49 22.89
CA ALA A 293 6.17 -1.19 23.18
C ALA A 293 6.19 -0.90 24.69
N THR A 294 7.04 0.03 25.11
CA THR A 294 7.01 0.67 26.43
C THR A 294 6.47 2.10 26.33
N ALA A 295 6.19 2.73 27.47
CA ALA A 295 5.81 4.16 27.49
C ALA A 295 6.87 5.10 26.89
N GLN A 296 8.13 4.65 26.79
CA GLN A 296 9.25 5.42 26.26
C GLN A 296 9.56 5.08 24.79
N THR A 297 8.96 4.05 24.22
CA THR A 297 9.20 3.64 22.84
C THR A 297 8.76 4.74 21.86
N VAL A 298 9.69 5.24 21.03
CA VAL A 298 9.41 6.30 20.09
C VAL A 298 8.87 5.74 18.78
N MET A 299 7.66 6.11 18.41
CA MET A 299 7.05 5.75 17.12
C MET A 299 7.54 6.70 16.02
N THR A 300 8.09 6.17 14.94
CA THR A 300 8.56 6.98 13.81
C THR A 300 7.82 6.61 12.53
N ALA A 301 7.42 7.59 11.73
CA ALA A 301 6.79 7.37 10.42
C ALA A 301 7.16 8.49 9.44
N ASP A 302 6.93 8.23 8.16
CA ASP A 302 7.22 9.20 7.10
C ASP A 302 6.18 10.33 6.98
N ALA A 303 6.37 11.21 5.99
CA ALA A 303 5.50 12.34 5.76
C ALA A 303 4.09 11.96 5.27
N GLY A 304 3.88 10.75 4.80
CA GLY A 304 2.58 10.22 4.40
C GLY A 304 1.61 10.10 5.59
N TYR A 305 2.15 9.92 6.78
CA TYR A 305 1.39 9.79 8.02
C TYR A 305 1.16 11.11 8.77
N HIS A 306 1.81 12.22 8.33
CA HIS A 306 1.76 13.51 9.01
C HIS A 306 0.43 14.22 8.80
N SER A 307 -0.43 14.24 9.81
CA SER A 307 -1.69 14.98 9.83
C SER A 307 -1.98 15.56 11.21
N GLU A 308 -2.72 16.66 11.27
CA GLU A 308 -3.12 17.25 12.54
C GLU A 308 -3.94 16.26 13.38
N ALA A 309 -4.81 15.46 12.73
CA ALA A 309 -5.64 14.47 13.43
C ALA A 309 -4.78 13.36 14.07
N ASN A 310 -3.85 12.78 13.33
CA ASN A 310 -2.96 11.75 13.86
C ASN A 310 -2.09 12.30 15.00
N LEU A 311 -1.49 13.47 14.81
CA LEU A 311 -0.60 14.08 15.80
C LEU A 311 -1.34 14.52 17.06
N LYS A 312 -2.59 14.96 16.93
CA LYS A 312 -3.47 15.24 18.05
C LYS A 312 -3.73 13.96 18.84
N GLN A 313 -4.11 12.87 18.18
CA GLN A 313 -4.39 11.58 18.83
C GLN A 313 -3.16 11.02 19.55
N LEU A 314 -1.97 11.10 18.92
CA LEU A 314 -0.71 10.70 19.56
C LEU A 314 -0.43 11.53 20.82
N SER A 315 -0.70 12.83 20.78
CA SER A 315 -0.52 13.72 21.92
C SER A 315 -1.50 13.43 23.04
N GLU A 316 -2.78 13.17 22.73
CA GLU A 316 -3.82 12.81 23.70
C GLU A 316 -3.54 11.47 24.38
N GLN A 317 -2.97 10.51 23.66
CA GLN A 317 -2.57 9.20 24.19
C GLN A 317 -1.18 9.19 24.82
N ALA A 318 -0.49 10.32 24.90
CA ALA A 318 0.87 10.47 25.42
C ALA A 318 1.89 9.53 24.74
N ILE A 319 1.71 9.21 23.45
CA ILE A 319 2.60 8.32 22.70
C ILE A 319 3.81 9.13 22.17
N PRO A 320 5.05 8.80 22.55
CA PRO A 320 6.24 9.42 22.00
C PRO A 320 6.34 9.16 20.49
N ALA A 321 6.43 10.22 19.68
CA ALA A 321 6.49 10.04 18.23
C ALA A 321 7.36 11.09 17.54
N LEU A 322 7.93 10.70 16.39
CA LEU A 322 8.63 11.57 15.44
C LEU A 322 8.11 11.28 14.03
N ILE A 323 7.20 12.13 13.56
CA ILE A 323 6.56 12.00 12.24
C ILE A 323 7.02 13.16 11.36
N ALA A 324 7.76 12.87 10.29
CA ALA A 324 8.24 13.89 9.38
C ALA A 324 7.09 14.61 8.66
N ASP A 325 7.28 15.87 8.32
CA ASP A 325 6.44 16.56 7.34
C ASP A 325 7.15 16.64 5.98
N GLY A 326 6.40 16.90 4.91
CA GLY A 326 6.94 16.94 3.54
C GLY A 326 8.04 17.98 3.28
N LEU A 327 8.26 18.93 4.20
CA LEU A 327 9.28 19.98 4.08
C LEU A 327 10.48 19.76 5.01
N MET A 328 10.50 18.69 5.81
CA MET A 328 11.57 18.43 6.79
C MET A 328 12.96 18.48 6.14
N ARG A 329 13.16 17.82 5.00
CA ARG A 329 14.45 17.83 4.29
C ARG A 329 14.89 19.22 3.83
N ARG A 330 13.94 20.08 3.44
CA ARG A 330 14.25 21.48 3.02
C ARG A 330 14.75 22.34 4.16
N ARG A 331 14.37 22.02 5.39
CA ARG A 331 14.81 22.73 6.60
C ARG A 331 16.14 22.20 7.15
N ASP A 332 16.64 21.08 6.63
CA ASP A 332 17.88 20.48 7.06
C ASP A 332 19.06 20.93 6.17
N ALA A 333 20.06 21.56 6.76
CA ALA A 333 21.24 22.07 6.06
C ALA A 333 21.98 20.97 5.27
N ARG A 334 21.98 19.72 5.76
CA ARG A 334 22.61 18.56 5.09
C ARG A 334 22.03 18.26 3.71
N PHE A 335 20.78 18.63 3.47
CA PHE A 335 20.09 18.42 2.19
C PHE A 335 20.04 19.68 1.32
N LYS A 336 20.71 20.78 1.75
CA LYS A 336 20.79 22.03 1.01
C LYS A 336 21.57 21.80 -0.29
N GLY A 337 20.94 22.04 -1.43
CA GLY A 337 21.59 21.87 -2.75
C GLY A 337 21.46 20.47 -3.37
N GLN A 338 20.79 19.50 -2.72
CA GLN A 338 20.54 18.18 -3.33
C GLN A 338 19.72 18.23 -4.64
N ASP A 339 18.94 19.29 -4.84
CA ASP A 339 18.18 19.49 -6.08
C ASP A 339 19.10 19.63 -7.32
N LYS A 340 20.38 19.95 -7.13
CA LYS A 340 21.39 20.00 -8.21
C LYS A 340 21.66 18.64 -8.84
N TYR A 341 21.45 17.55 -8.11
CA TYR A 341 21.73 16.18 -8.55
C TYR A 341 20.47 15.43 -9.00
N LYS A 342 19.31 16.07 -8.94
CA LYS A 342 18.08 15.48 -9.49
C LYS A 342 18.15 15.63 -11.00
N THR A 343 18.26 14.52 -11.70
CA THR A 343 18.01 14.49 -13.15
C THR A 343 16.66 15.11 -13.43
N GLY A 344 16.62 16.12 -14.31
CA GLY A 344 15.37 16.68 -14.79
C GLY A 344 14.48 15.56 -15.33
N PRO A 345 13.16 15.68 -15.28
CA PRO A 345 12.28 14.71 -15.91
C PRO A 345 12.58 14.66 -17.41
N ASP A 346 12.47 13.47 -17.98
CA ASP A 346 12.60 13.29 -19.42
C ASP A 346 11.56 14.18 -20.14
N PRO A 347 11.98 15.12 -21.01
CA PRO A 347 11.07 16.03 -21.69
C PRO A 347 9.97 15.34 -22.48
N LEU A 348 10.23 14.12 -22.98
CA LEU A 348 9.24 13.30 -23.73
C LEU A 348 8.10 12.78 -22.86
N TYR A 349 8.32 12.62 -21.55
CA TYR A 349 7.34 12.07 -20.61
C TYR A 349 6.90 13.05 -19.53
N ASP A 350 7.47 14.26 -19.50
CA ASP A 350 7.12 15.29 -18.53
C ASP A 350 5.77 15.93 -18.87
N LYS A 351 4.73 15.48 -18.16
CA LYS A 351 3.36 16.03 -18.25
C LYS A 351 3.11 17.19 -17.28
N ARG A 352 4.16 17.69 -16.61
CA ARG A 352 4.00 18.83 -15.71
C ARG A 352 3.77 20.11 -16.54
N PRO A 353 2.86 20.99 -16.12
CA PRO A 353 2.74 22.29 -16.76
C PRO A 353 4.07 23.05 -16.68
N ALA A 354 4.43 23.75 -17.72
CA ALA A 354 5.63 24.57 -17.77
C ALA A 354 5.73 25.44 -16.49
N PRO A 355 6.92 25.59 -15.89
CA PRO A 355 7.09 26.46 -14.74
C PRO A 355 6.63 27.88 -15.10
N LYS A 356 5.76 28.43 -14.26
CA LYS A 356 5.29 29.82 -14.45
C LYS A 356 6.50 30.75 -14.39
N PRO A 357 6.59 31.76 -15.27
CA PRO A 357 7.68 32.71 -15.27
C PRO A 357 7.86 33.34 -13.88
N ALA A 358 9.10 33.56 -13.47
CA ALA A 358 9.42 34.26 -12.25
C ALA A 358 8.78 35.66 -12.29
N GLY A 359 7.93 36.00 -11.30
CA GLY A 359 7.16 37.25 -11.25
C GLY A 359 5.66 37.10 -11.60
N SER A 360 5.20 35.93 -12.07
CA SER A 360 3.76 35.70 -12.35
C SER A 360 2.92 35.39 -11.10
N GLY A 361 3.46 35.58 -9.90
CA GLY A 361 2.74 35.37 -8.65
C GLY A 361 1.63 36.38 -8.44
N LYS A 362 0.44 35.91 -8.00
CA LYS A 362 -0.64 36.81 -7.58
C LYS A 362 -0.23 37.52 -6.28
N PHE A 363 -0.64 38.79 -6.12
CA PHE A 363 -0.42 39.53 -4.89
C PHE A 363 -0.90 38.78 -3.66
N ARG A 364 -0.05 38.73 -2.64
CA ARG A 364 -0.30 38.10 -1.33
C ARG A 364 -0.75 39.17 -0.33
N PRO A 365 -1.26 38.80 0.85
CA PRO A 365 -1.61 39.77 1.88
C PRO A 365 -0.45 40.69 2.28
N GLU A 366 0.80 40.21 2.22
CA GLU A 366 2.01 40.98 2.54
C GLU A 366 2.29 42.14 1.55
N ASP A 367 1.74 42.04 0.34
CA ASP A 367 1.89 43.09 -0.70
C ASP A 367 0.90 44.25 -0.49
N PHE A 368 0.00 44.16 0.49
CA PHE A 368 -0.97 45.19 0.83
C PHE A 368 -0.51 45.95 2.08
N ALA A 369 -0.52 47.27 2.02
CA ALA A 369 -0.20 48.11 3.18
C ALA A 369 -1.38 48.09 4.17
N TYR A 370 -1.26 47.27 5.21
CA TYR A 370 -2.28 47.14 6.28
C TYR A 370 -1.79 47.83 7.55
N ASP A 371 -2.53 48.82 7.99
CA ASP A 371 -2.34 49.50 9.29
C ASP A 371 -3.39 48.95 10.29
N SER A 372 -2.91 48.19 11.26
CA SER A 372 -3.76 47.58 12.28
C SER A 372 -4.30 48.57 13.32
N GLN A 373 -3.64 49.69 13.53
CA GLN A 373 -4.08 50.73 14.49
C GLN A 373 -5.19 51.59 13.89
N LYS A 374 -5.04 51.97 12.63
CA LYS A 374 -6.02 52.79 11.91
C LYS A 374 -7.09 51.96 11.20
N ASN A 375 -6.98 50.63 11.25
CA ASN A 375 -7.85 49.72 10.52
C ASN A 375 -8.01 50.05 9.03
N THR A 376 -6.90 50.40 8.39
CA THR A 376 -6.88 50.77 6.96
C THR A 376 -6.03 49.79 6.17
N CYS A 377 -6.43 49.56 4.90
CA CYS A 377 -5.70 48.70 3.99
C CYS A 377 -5.65 49.36 2.61
N ILE A 378 -4.42 49.46 2.04
CA ILE A 378 -4.17 50.02 0.72
C ILE A 378 -3.62 48.89 -0.17
N CYS A 379 -4.17 48.75 -1.40
CA CYS A 379 -3.73 47.72 -2.34
C CYS A 379 -2.44 48.17 -3.08
N PRO A 380 -1.74 47.24 -3.77
CA PRO A 380 -0.55 47.57 -4.57
C PRO A 380 -0.76 48.62 -5.66
N ALA A 381 -2.01 48.84 -6.10
CA ALA A 381 -2.37 49.94 -7.02
C ALA A 381 -2.69 51.24 -6.31
N GLY A 382 -2.37 51.39 -5.01
CA GLY A 382 -2.56 52.63 -4.23
C GLY A 382 -4.01 52.93 -3.84
N LYS A 383 -4.99 52.00 -4.07
CA LYS A 383 -6.40 52.20 -3.74
C LYS A 383 -6.71 51.69 -2.35
N ARG A 384 -7.54 52.47 -1.62
CA ARG A 384 -7.99 52.10 -0.27
C ARG A 384 -9.09 51.02 -0.35
N LEU A 385 -8.92 49.92 0.39
CA LEU A 385 -9.95 48.89 0.57
C LEU A 385 -10.80 49.22 1.82
N TYR A 386 -12.08 48.89 1.77
CA TYR A 386 -12.96 49.04 2.91
C TYR A 386 -13.00 47.80 3.79
N SER A 387 -13.12 47.98 5.09
CA SER A 387 -13.31 46.90 6.05
C SER A 387 -14.66 46.24 5.85
N SER A 388 -14.68 44.92 5.66
CA SER A 388 -15.90 44.12 5.53
C SER A 388 -16.14 43.19 6.71
N GLY A 389 -15.32 43.27 7.75
CA GLY A 389 -15.49 42.49 9.00
C GLY A 389 -14.18 42.46 9.80
N GLN A 390 -14.25 42.83 11.07
CA GLN A 390 -13.08 42.91 11.97
C GLN A 390 -12.79 41.60 12.70
N HIS A 391 -13.81 40.78 12.95
CA HIS A 391 -13.72 39.53 13.71
C HIS A 391 -14.25 38.34 12.92
N CYS A 392 -13.91 38.28 11.61
CA CYS A 392 -14.27 37.14 10.79
C CYS A 392 -13.47 35.90 11.21
N THR A 393 -14.11 34.73 11.27
CA THR A 393 -13.42 33.49 11.62
C THR A 393 -13.34 32.57 10.39
N THR A 394 -12.15 32.07 10.10
CA THR A 394 -11.92 31.07 9.09
C THR A 394 -10.98 30.00 9.65
N ASN A 395 -11.41 28.75 9.63
CA ASN A 395 -10.65 27.63 10.19
C ASN A 395 -10.19 27.87 11.64
N GLY A 396 -11.07 28.44 12.49
CA GLY A 396 -10.79 28.73 13.90
C GLY A 396 -9.85 29.92 14.15
N ARG A 397 -9.45 30.68 13.11
CA ARG A 397 -8.58 31.85 13.25
C ARG A 397 -9.34 33.14 12.95
N THR A 398 -9.28 34.09 13.87
CA THR A 398 -9.89 35.40 13.72
C THR A 398 -9.05 36.28 12.79
N HIS A 399 -9.69 36.99 11.89
CA HIS A 399 -9.04 37.87 10.92
C HIS A 399 -9.88 39.10 10.63
N HIS A 400 -9.20 40.16 10.22
CA HIS A 400 -9.80 41.35 9.66
C HIS A 400 -9.87 41.21 8.13
N LYS A 401 -11.05 41.42 7.57
CA LYS A 401 -11.32 41.23 6.14
C LYS A 401 -11.54 42.59 5.47
N PHE A 402 -10.84 42.83 4.36
CA PHE A 402 -10.97 44.02 3.51
C PHE A 402 -11.43 43.62 2.12
N LYS A 403 -12.18 44.53 1.47
CA LYS A 403 -12.67 44.37 0.10
C LYS A 403 -12.37 45.61 -0.71
N GLY A 404 -12.00 45.44 -1.98
CA GLY A 404 -11.95 46.53 -2.97
C GLY A 404 -13.34 46.87 -3.48
N THR A 405 -13.46 48.03 -4.13
CA THR A 405 -14.70 48.44 -4.82
C THR A 405 -14.67 47.99 -6.28
N LYS A 406 -15.83 47.78 -6.89
CA LYS A 406 -15.91 47.46 -8.34
C LYS A 406 -15.30 48.61 -9.18
N ARG A 407 -15.54 49.87 -8.75
CA ARG A 407 -15.02 51.09 -9.39
C ARG A 407 -13.51 51.06 -9.52
N ASP A 408 -12.78 50.59 -8.49
CA ASP A 408 -11.33 50.56 -8.47
C ASP A 408 -10.73 49.27 -9.03
N CYS A 409 -11.41 48.11 -8.83
CA CYS A 409 -10.88 46.80 -9.18
C CYS A 409 -11.15 46.38 -10.65
N VAL A 410 -12.27 46.81 -11.24
CA VAL A 410 -12.61 46.44 -12.60
C VAL A 410 -11.67 47.07 -13.64
N PRO A 411 -11.38 48.40 -13.59
CA PRO A 411 -10.47 49.04 -14.53
C PRO A 411 -8.97 48.95 -14.12
N CYS A 412 -8.62 48.20 -13.09
CA CYS A 412 -7.28 48.15 -12.55
C CYS A 412 -6.28 47.49 -13.50
N ALA A 413 -5.19 48.17 -13.86
CA ALA A 413 -4.13 47.61 -14.70
C ALA A 413 -3.40 46.40 -14.05
N LEU A 414 -3.42 46.26 -12.72
CA LEU A 414 -2.85 45.13 -11.98
C LEU A 414 -3.84 44.01 -11.71
N ARG A 415 -5.01 44.02 -12.35
CA ARG A 415 -6.09 43.09 -12.12
C ARG A 415 -5.65 41.64 -12.27
N ASP A 416 -4.91 41.32 -13.34
CA ASP A 416 -4.41 39.99 -13.63
C ASP A 416 -3.38 39.49 -12.62
N GLN A 417 -2.64 40.37 -11.97
CA GLN A 417 -1.74 40.01 -10.88
C GLN A 417 -2.46 39.94 -9.53
N CYS A 418 -3.65 40.54 -9.43
CA CYS A 418 -4.38 40.69 -8.17
C CYS A 418 -5.42 39.57 -7.96
N LEU A 419 -6.13 39.15 -9.01
CA LEU A 419 -7.24 38.18 -8.95
C LEU A 419 -6.86 36.82 -9.53
N ARG A 420 -7.38 35.74 -8.94
CA ARG A 420 -7.16 34.37 -9.46
C ARG A 420 -7.92 34.14 -10.76
N THR A 421 -9.14 34.64 -10.82
CA THR A 421 -10.07 34.53 -11.97
C THR A 421 -10.59 35.93 -12.27
N PRO A 422 -9.81 36.78 -12.97
CA PRO A 422 -10.17 38.17 -13.22
C PRO A 422 -11.47 38.31 -14.03
N GLU A 423 -11.80 37.35 -14.89
CA GLU A 423 -13.03 37.36 -15.72
C GLU A 423 -14.31 37.24 -14.88
N THR A 424 -14.28 36.44 -13.81
CA THR A 424 -15.47 36.12 -13.00
C THR A 424 -15.49 36.81 -11.63
N THR A 425 -14.33 37.24 -11.12
CA THR A 425 -14.21 37.86 -9.80
C THR A 425 -14.14 39.37 -9.90
N PRO A 426 -15.18 40.13 -9.52
CA PRO A 426 -15.22 41.58 -9.75
C PRO A 426 -14.28 42.39 -8.84
N ILE A 427 -13.99 41.92 -7.61
CA ILE A 427 -13.25 42.67 -6.60
C ILE A 427 -12.24 41.80 -5.86
N ARG A 428 -11.14 42.40 -5.39
CA ARG A 428 -10.18 41.77 -4.50
C ARG A 428 -10.71 41.72 -3.07
N GLN A 429 -10.53 40.56 -2.42
CA GLN A 429 -10.69 40.41 -0.97
C GLN A 429 -9.35 39.98 -0.38
N VAL A 430 -8.98 40.56 0.77
CA VAL A 430 -7.77 40.22 1.52
C VAL A 430 -8.10 40.09 3.00
N ALA A 431 -7.47 39.13 3.67
CA ALA A 431 -7.68 38.86 5.09
C ALA A 431 -6.35 38.94 5.83
N PHE A 432 -6.34 39.70 6.93
CA PHE A 432 -5.20 39.84 7.84
C PHE A 432 -5.56 39.14 9.15
N PHE A 433 -4.90 38.04 9.41
CA PHE A 433 -5.13 37.27 10.63
C PHE A 433 -4.55 38.03 11.82
N HIS A 434 -5.37 38.21 12.85
CA HIS A 434 -4.89 38.79 14.10
C HIS A 434 -3.79 37.88 14.68
N LYS A 435 -2.71 38.50 15.15
CA LYS A 435 -1.76 37.84 16.04
C LYS A 435 -2.45 37.76 17.42
N GLY A 436 -3.50 36.90 17.52
CA GLY A 436 -4.19 36.66 18.77
C GLY A 436 -3.27 35.99 19.78
N LEU A 437 -3.60 36.09 21.07
CA LEU A 437 -3.10 35.29 22.17
C LEU A 437 -2.81 33.89 21.63
N ALA A 438 -1.58 33.42 21.82
CA ALA A 438 -1.05 32.21 21.19
C ALA A 438 -2.09 31.10 21.16
N SER A 439 -2.72 30.90 20.00
CA SER A 439 -3.50 29.68 19.78
C SER A 439 -2.63 28.52 20.22
N PRO A 440 -3.13 27.55 20.98
CA PRO A 440 -2.32 26.43 21.38
C PRO A 440 -1.58 25.92 20.16
N LEU A 441 -0.30 25.71 20.32
CA LEU A 441 0.60 25.35 19.22
C LEU A 441 -0.03 24.15 18.50
N ARG A 442 -0.29 24.25 17.20
CA ARG A 442 -0.84 23.12 16.44
C ARG A 442 0.06 21.90 16.64
N HIS A 443 -0.53 20.73 16.76
CA HIS A 443 0.22 19.49 16.93
C HIS A 443 1.23 19.28 15.78
N THR A 444 0.91 19.71 14.57
CA THR A 444 1.84 19.73 13.43
C THR A 444 3.05 20.65 13.65
N GLU A 445 2.88 21.83 14.24
CA GLU A 445 3.99 22.74 14.55
C GLU A 445 4.83 22.23 15.75
N ALA A 446 4.18 21.63 16.74
CA ALA A 446 4.88 20.99 17.86
C ALA A 446 5.76 19.82 17.35
N MET A 447 5.22 18.98 16.44
CA MET A 447 5.96 17.88 15.85
C MET A 447 7.14 18.36 15.01
N LYS A 448 6.98 19.43 14.21
CA LYS A 448 8.09 20.02 13.44
C LYS A 448 9.22 20.49 14.35
N ARG A 449 8.91 21.17 15.46
CA ARG A 449 9.93 21.59 16.43
C ARG A 449 10.65 20.40 17.05
N ARG A 450 9.90 19.34 17.42
CA ARG A 450 10.47 18.12 17.99
C ARG A 450 11.41 17.43 17.01
N ILE A 451 10.98 17.23 15.76
CA ILE A 451 11.78 16.52 14.74
C ILE A 451 12.99 17.35 14.28
N ASP A 452 12.88 18.68 14.26
CA ASP A 452 13.97 19.57 13.86
C ASP A 452 15.00 19.80 14.98
N SER A 453 14.77 19.34 16.21
CA SER A 453 15.77 19.33 17.28
C SER A 453 16.94 18.39 16.93
N ALA A 454 18.13 18.62 17.50
CA ALA A 454 19.31 17.77 17.27
C ALA A 454 19.01 16.29 17.62
N ALA A 455 18.40 16.03 18.78
CA ALA A 455 18.02 14.68 19.22
C ALA A 455 16.94 14.07 18.30
N GLY A 456 15.92 14.87 17.91
CA GLY A 456 14.87 14.42 17.00
C GLY A 456 15.41 14.02 15.63
N ARG A 457 16.31 14.81 15.05
CA ARG A 457 16.97 14.49 13.78
C ARG A 457 17.85 13.27 13.86
N ALA A 458 18.63 13.11 14.92
CA ALA A 458 19.50 11.95 15.14
C ALA A 458 18.69 10.65 15.23
N LEU A 459 17.62 10.66 16.05
CA LEU A 459 16.75 9.49 16.21
C LEU A 459 15.96 9.19 14.93
N TYR A 460 15.35 10.21 14.31
CA TYR A 460 14.58 10.03 13.08
C TYR A 460 15.43 9.53 11.90
N ALA A 461 16.70 9.90 11.83
CA ALA A 461 17.61 9.41 10.78
C ALA A 461 17.76 7.88 10.77
N ARG A 462 17.64 7.23 11.94
CA ARG A 462 17.71 5.76 12.07
C ARG A 462 16.53 5.05 11.42
N ARG A 463 15.39 5.74 11.20
CA ARG A 463 14.18 5.16 10.62
C ARG A 463 14.47 4.47 9.28
N ILE A 464 15.19 5.14 8.37
CA ILE A 464 15.47 4.61 7.03
C ILE A 464 16.27 3.30 7.14
N ALA A 465 17.31 3.30 7.96
CA ALA A 465 18.13 2.10 8.20
C ALA A 465 17.35 0.96 8.91
N THR A 466 16.21 1.28 9.53
CA THR A 466 15.34 0.27 10.17
C THR A 466 14.40 -0.39 9.17
N VAL A 467 13.64 0.41 8.39
CA VAL A 467 12.56 -0.14 7.56
C VAL A 467 12.98 -0.53 6.15
N GLU A 468 13.90 0.20 5.51
CA GLU A 468 14.27 -0.08 4.12
C GLU A 468 14.92 -1.46 3.93
N PRO A 469 15.84 -1.94 4.82
CA PRO A 469 16.37 -3.28 4.71
C PRO A 469 15.32 -4.37 4.85
N VAL A 470 14.31 -4.18 5.72
CA VAL A 470 13.19 -5.11 5.89
C VAL A 470 12.37 -5.23 4.61
N PHE A 471 11.92 -4.09 4.05
CA PHE A 471 11.20 -4.10 2.78
C PHE A 471 12.07 -4.56 1.61
N GLY A 472 13.36 -4.26 1.63
CA GLY A 472 14.34 -4.78 0.70
C GLY A 472 14.40 -6.31 0.74
N ASN A 473 14.52 -6.89 1.94
CA ASN A 473 14.52 -8.35 2.14
C ASN A 473 13.24 -8.99 1.61
N LEU A 474 12.07 -8.47 1.98
CA LEU A 474 10.78 -9.01 1.54
C LEU A 474 10.62 -8.94 0.01
N ARG A 475 11.01 -7.81 -0.62
CA ARG A 475 10.80 -7.59 -2.05
C ARG A 475 11.83 -8.27 -2.94
N TYR A 476 13.11 -8.23 -2.59
CA TYR A 476 14.19 -8.72 -3.45
C TYR A 476 14.58 -10.16 -3.10
N ASN A 477 14.88 -10.44 -1.83
CA ASN A 477 15.32 -11.77 -1.43
C ASN A 477 14.15 -12.77 -1.42
N LYS A 478 12.98 -12.35 -0.90
CA LYS A 478 11.77 -13.20 -0.85
C LYS A 478 10.85 -12.99 -2.06
N ARG A 479 11.24 -12.17 -3.04
CA ARG A 479 10.55 -11.94 -4.32
C ARG A 479 9.09 -11.51 -4.19
N LEU A 480 8.75 -10.76 -3.14
CA LEU A 480 7.41 -10.18 -2.99
C LEU A 480 7.27 -8.94 -3.87
N ASP A 481 7.03 -9.13 -5.14
CA ASP A 481 6.82 -8.06 -6.13
C ASP A 481 5.33 -7.76 -6.35
N ARG A 482 4.44 -8.70 -6.02
CA ARG A 482 2.99 -8.58 -6.10
C ARG A 482 2.26 -9.53 -5.15
N PHE A 483 1.05 -9.18 -4.75
CA PHE A 483 0.14 -10.12 -4.09
C PHE A 483 -0.52 -11.04 -5.11
N THR A 484 -0.58 -12.34 -4.81
CA THR A 484 -1.16 -13.36 -5.68
C THR A 484 -2.60 -13.71 -5.28
N LEU A 485 -2.98 -13.42 -4.04
CA LEU A 485 -4.34 -13.63 -3.51
C LEU A 485 -5.23 -12.40 -3.78
N ARG A 486 -6.54 -12.56 -3.61
CA ARG A 486 -7.57 -11.53 -3.80
C ARG A 486 -8.44 -11.45 -2.55
N GLY A 487 -8.94 -10.22 -2.28
CA GLY A 487 -9.68 -9.91 -1.06
C GLY A 487 -8.75 -9.59 0.10
N GLN A 488 -9.08 -8.55 0.86
CA GLN A 488 -8.21 -8.03 1.92
C GLN A 488 -7.79 -9.07 2.96
N PRO A 489 -8.67 -9.95 3.49
CA PRO A 489 -8.25 -10.94 4.49
C PRO A 489 -7.16 -11.90 3.97
N LYS A 490 -7.31 -12.40 2.74
CA LYS A 490 -6.34 -13.32 2.14
C LYS A 490 -5.03 -12.64 1.76
N VAL A 491 -5.10 -11.39 1.30
CA VAL A 491 -3.90 -10.57 1.01
C VAL A 491 -3.16 -10.24 2.31
N ASP A 492 -3.88 -9.97 3.40
CA ASP A 492 -3.31 -9.78 4.73
C ASP A 492 -2.63 -11.05 5.25
N THR A 493 -3.25 -12.22 5.03
CA THR A 493 -2.61 -13.51 5.30
C THR A 493 -1.29 -13.64 4.56
N GLN A 494 -1.29 -13.38 3.26
CA GLN A 494 -0.05 -13.44 2.46
C GLN A 494 1.00 -12.47 2.97
N TRP A 495 0.62 -11.25 3.35
CA TRP A 495 1.53 -10.25 3.92
C TRP A 495 2.15 -10.73 5.23
N LYS A 496 1.34 -11.24 6.16
CA LYS A 496 1.80 -11.77 7.45
C LYS A 496 2.71 -13.00 7.28
N LEU A 497 2.44 -13.89 6.33
CA LEU A 497 3.34 -15.01 6.02
C LEU A 497 4.74 -14.52 5.64
N TYR A 498 4.85 -13.49 4.82
CA TYR A 498 6.15 -12.88 4.50
C TYR A 498 6.82 -12.21 5.70
N CYS A 499 6.04 -11.54 6.54
CA CYS A 499 6.55 -10.92 7.77
C CYS A 499 7.04 -11.98 8.76
N MET A 500 6.34 -13.11 8.89
CA MET A 500 6.79 -14.25 9.71
C MET A 500 8.10 -14.83 9.19
N VAL A 501 8.22 -15.07 7.89
CA VAL A 501 9.46 -15.55 7.27
C VAL A 501 10.63 -14.63 7.62
N HIS A 502 10.43 -13.31 7.56
CA HIS A 502 11.46 -12.34 7.94
C HIS A 502 11.85 -12.47 9.42
N ASN A 503 10.88 -12.56 10.32
CA ASN A 503 11.14 -12.69 11.75
C ASN A 503 11.83 -14.02 12.11
N ILE A 504 11.42 -15.14 11.50
CA ILE A 504 12.05 -16.45 11.68
C ILE A 504 13.49 -16.44 11.15
N GLU A 505 13.75 -15.77 10.02
CA GLU A 505 15.10 -15.57 9.51
C GLU A 505 15.99 -14.80 10.52
N LYS A 506 15.43 -13.78 11.19
CA LYS A 506 16.12 -13.07 12.26
C LYS A 506 16.39 -13.97 13.46
N LEU A 507 15.43 -14.79 13.88
CA LEU A 507 15.63 -15.79 14.93
C LEU A 507 16.79 -16.74 14.60
N ALA A 508 16.81 -17.31 13.39
CA ALA A 508 17.88 -18.18 12.93
C ALA A 508 19.26 -17.49 12.98
N HIS A 509 19.35 -16.25 12.48
CA HIS A 509 20.59 -15.48 12.47
C HIS A 509 21.09 -15.09 13.87
N HIS A 510 20.22 -15.05 14.87
CA HIS A 510 20.56 -14.75 16.26
C HIS A 510 20.69 -15.99 17.15
N GLY A 511 20.84 -17.16 16.55
CA GLY A 511 21.19 -18.37 17.25
C GLY A 511 20.02 -19.11 17.89
N TYR A 512 18.80 -18.89 17.44
CA TYR A 512 17.66 -19.66 17.91
C TYR A 512 17.80 -21.14 17.50
N ALA A 513 17.64 -22.03 18.49
CA ALA A 513 17.74 -23.48 18.35
C ALA A 513 19.12 -23.98 17.83
N GLN A 514 20.22 -23.31 18.23
CA GLN A 514 21.60 -23.76 17.94
C GLN A 514 22.07 -24.82 18.91
#